data_4bd420ad4bc52e9119a86fdfd288feda
#
_entry.id   4bd420ad4bc52e9119a86fdfd288feda
#
_cell.length_a   1.000
_cell.length_b   1.000
_cell.length_c   1.000
_cell.angle_alpha   90.00
_cell.angle_beta   90.00
_cell.angle_gamma   90.00
#
_symmetry.space_group_name_H-M   'P 1'
#
loop_
_entity.id
_entity.type
_entity.pdbx_description
1 polymer ?
#
loop_
_entity_poly.entity_id
_entity_poly.type
_entity_poly.pdbx_seq_one_letter_code
_entity_poly.pdbx_strand_id
1 'polypeptide(L)'
;MGRYSYTKALELLTEWANNEGYDDITFDHNDISYIDWVKKSLNIPKKIRIEGKYPVEIKVYILLHELGHHQLRKNWDSFTKKLPITAHAEHVHFFKNDTKYKRRVMYTVSCMEEEFKAWEEGYKLGEELGIRINLDKWNTFKSKCLISYMRYYGSKR
;
A
#
# COMPACT_ATOMS: atom_id res chain seq x y z
N MET A 1 14.32 -14.94 -19.72
CA MET A 1 13.65 -15.38 -18.48
C MET A 1 12.14 -15.48 -18.73
N GLY A 2 11.55 -16.63 -18.46
CA GLY A 2 10.09 -16.80 -18.55
C GLY A 2 9.41 -15.95 -17.46
N ARG A 3 8.45 -15.11 -17.88
CA ARG A 3 7.65 -14.32 -16.94
C ARG A 3 6.71 -15.26 -16.17
N TYR A 4 6.60 -15.10 -14.88
CA TYR A 4 5.73 -15.92 -14.03
C TYR A 4 4.24 -15.77 -14.40
N SER A 5 3.46 -16.85 -14.24
CA SER A 5 2.00 -16.77 -14.22
C SER A 5 1.55 -15.94 -13.01
N TYR A 6 0.36 -15.34 -13.05
CA TYR A 6 -0.13 -14.55 -11.92
C TYR A 6 -0.32 -15.37 -10.64
N THR A 7 -0.65 -16.67 -10.75
CA THR A 7 -0.68 -17.56 -9.58
C THR A 7 0.70 -17.69 -8.96
N LYS A 8 1.73 -17.93 -9.77
CA LYS A 8 3.11 -18.00 -9.28
C LYS A 8 3.62 -16.66 -8.77
N ALA A 9 3.22 -15.56 -9.40
CA ALA A 9 3.54 -14.21 -8.91
C ALA A 9 2.92 -13.94 -7.52
N LEU A 10 1.68 -14.40 -7.29
CA LEU A 10 1.04 -14.26 -5.99
C LEU A 10 1.76 -15.06 -4.90
N GLU A 11 2.17 -16.30 -5.19
CA GLU A 11 2.99 -17.11 -4.28
C GLU A 11 4.33 -16.41 -3.96
N LEU A 12 5.02 -15.92 -4.98
CA LEU A 12 6.30 -15.21 -4.83
C LEU A 12 6.16 -13.94 -3.97
N LEU A 13 5.12 -13.15 -4.21
CA LEU A 13 4.86 -11.95 -3.41
C LEU A 13 4.49 -12.28 -1.97
N THR A 14 3.74 -13.35 -1.75
CA THR A 14 3.41 -13.82 -0.40
C THR A 14 4.67 -14.26 0.35
N GLU A 15 5.55 -15.04 -0.31
CA GLU A 15 6.83 -15.43 0.26
C GLU A 15 7.72 -14.21 0.56
N TRP A 16 7.82 -13.28 -0.39
CA TRP A 16 8.57 -12.05 -0.21
C TRP A 16 8.05 -11.24 0.98
N ALA A 17 6.73 -11.07 1.09
CA ALA A 17 6.11 -10.35 2.20
C ALA A 17 6.31 -11.05 3.54
N ASN A 18 6.26 -12.38 3.59
CA ASN A 18 6.60 -13.15 4.80
C ASN A 18 8.04 -12.86 5.26
N ASN A 19 8.98 -12.79 4.33
CA ASN A 19 10.38 -12.48 4.62
C ASN A 19 10.56 -11.03 5.14
N GLU A 20 9.66 -10.11 4.76
CA GLU A 20 9.61 -8.73 5.27
C GLU A 20 8.84 -8.61 6.60
N GLY A 21 8.38 -9.72 7.17
CA GLY A 21 7.74 -9.76 8.48
C GLY A 21 6.21 -9.74 8.49
N TYR A 22 5.56 -9.94 7.32
CA TYR A 22 4.12 -10.15 7.24
C TYR A 22 3.80 -11.63 7.43
N ASP A 23 3.28 -11.98 8.56
CA ASP A 23 2.96 -13.36 8.94
C ASP A 23 1.48 -13.74 8.73
N ASP A 24 0.65 -12.76 8.39
CA ASP A 24 -0.78 -12.94 8.12
C ASP A 24 -1.19 -12.20 6.83
N ILE A 25 -1.15 -12.92 5.71
CA ILE A 25 -1.60 -12.43 4.41
C ILE A 25 -2.86 -13.20 4.03
N THR A 26 -4.00 -12.54 4.05
CA THR A 26 -5.31 -13.17 3.81
C THR A 26 -6.00 -12.63 2.58
N PHE A 27 -6.72 -13.52 1.88
CA PHE A 27 -7.56 -13.22 0.73
C PHE A 27 -8.99 -13.55 1.11
N ASP A 28 -9.72 -12.59 1.64
CA ASP A 28 -11.10 -12.78 2.11
C ASP A 28 -12.10 -11.94 1.30
N HIS A 29 -13.39 -12.11 1.59
CA HIS A 29 -14.48 -11.43 0.90
C HIS A 29 -14.83 -10.07 1.52
N ASN A 30 -13.98 -9.50 2.36
CA ASN A 30 -14.17 -8.15 2.85
C ASN A 30 -13.92 -7.13 1.74
N ASP A 31 -14.66 -6.04 1.75
CA ASP A 31 -14.61 -5.00 0.72
C ASP A 31 -13.38 -4.07 0.81
N ILE A 32 -12.44 -4.35 1.69
CA ILE A 32 -11.29 -3.47 1.96
C ILE A 32 -9.99 -4.27 1.96
N SER A 33 -9.09 -3.87 1.07
CA SER A 33 -7.69 -4.29 1.14
C SER A 33 -6.91 -3.28 1.97
N TYR A 34 -6.03 -3.76 2.85
CA TYR A 34 -5.21 -2.91 3.70
C TYR A 34 -3.96 -3.60 4.21
N ILE A 35 -3.00 -2.79 4.61
CA ILE A 35 -1.80 -3.19 5.33
C ILE A 35 -1.91 -2.71 6.78
N ASP A 36 -1.67 -3.58 7.74
CA ASP A 36 -1.73 -3.29 9.16
C ASP A 36 -0.33 -3.29 9.78
N TRP A 37 -0.06 -2.33 10.64
CA TRP A 37 1.22 -2.13 11.31
C TRP A 37 1.10 -2.48 12.79
N VAL A 38 1.97 -3.33 13.29
CA VAL A 38 1.96 -3.75 14.70
C VAL A 38 2.15 -2.56 15.63
N LYS A 39 3.15 -1.75 15.33
CA LYS A 39 3.45 -0.51 16.04
C LYS A 39 3.92 0.53 15.04
N LYS A 40 3.19 1.61 14.90
CA LYS A 40 3.53 2.69 13.96
C LYS A 40 4.91 3.31 14.22
N SER A 41 5.32 3.43 15.48
CA SER A 41 6.63 3.95 15.85
C SER A 41 7.81 3.12 15.35
N LEU A 42 7.60 1.82 15.14
CA LEU A 42 8.62 0.90 14.65
C LEU A 42 8.43 0.58 13.17
N ASN A 43 7.32 1.01 12.56
CA ASN A 43 6.93 0.66 11.19
C ASN A 43 7.04 -0.85 10.91
N ILE A 44 6.66 -1.68 11.88
CA ILE A 44 6.68 -3.14 11.73
C ILE A 44 5.34 -3.58 11.16
N PRO A 45 5.32 -4.09 9.93
CA PRO A 45 4.10 -4.61 9.32
C PRO A 45 3.69 -5.92 10.00
N LYS A 46 2.40 -6.14 10.13
CA LYS A 46 1.84 -7.34 10.76
C LYS A 46 1.04 -8.20 9.80
N LYS A 47 0.09 -7.61 9.11
CA LYS A 47 -0.78 -8.34 8.19
C LYS A 47 -1.19 -7.51 6.98
N ILE A 48 -1.52 -8.22 5.92
CA ILE A 48 -2.10 -7.67 4.70
C ILE A 48 -3.40 -8.41 4.41
N ARG A 49 -4.45 -7.69 4.11
CA ARG A 49 -5.71 -8.24 3.62
C ARG A 49 -5.95 -7.82 2.19
N ILE A 50 -6.35 -8.77 1.37
CA ILE A 50 -6.69 -8.56 -0.04
C ILE A 50 -8.12 -9.05 -0.26
N GLU A 51 -8.92 -8.26 -0.96
CA GLU A 51 -10.28 -8.63 -1.30
C GLU A 51 -10.32 -9.86 -2.21
N GLY A 52 -10.98 -10.93 -1.73
CA GLY A 52 -10.96 -12.24 -2.35
C GLY A 52 -11.75 -12.35 -3.65
N LYS A 53 -12.69 -11.42 -3.92
CA LYS A 53 -13.55 -11.46 -5.11
C LYS A 53 -12.82 -11.19 -6.43
N TYR A 54 -11.65 -10.57 -6.39
CA TYR A 54 -10.92 -10.22 -7.60
C TYR A 54 -10.24 -11.41 -8.28
N PRO A 55 -10.08 -11.38 -9.62
CA PRO A 55 -9.23 -12.32 -10.33
C PRO A 55 -7.78 -12.29 -9.80
N VAL A 56 -7.05 -13.40 -9.98
CA VAL A 56 -5.67 -13.53 -9.49
C VAL A 56 -4.75 -12.40 -9.98
N GLU A 57 -4.88 -11.97 -11.23
CA GLU A 57 -4.13 -10.83 -11.78
C GLU A 57 -4.33 -9.56 -10.95
N ILE A 58 -5.57 -9.25 -10.61
CA ILE A 58 -5.91 -8.05 -9.82
C ILE A 58 -5.46 -8.20 -8.37
N LYS A 59 -5.55 -9.40 -7.78
CA LYS A 59 -4.98 -9.67 -6.45
C LYS A 59 -3.47 -9.41 -6.41
N VAL A 60 -2.74 -9.79 -7.46
CA VAL A 60 -1.31 -9.46 -7.58
C VAL A 60 -1.10 -7.95 -7.58
N TYR A 61 -1.91 -7.20 -8.33
CA TYR A 61 -1.78 -5.73 -8.39
C TYR A 61 -2.09 -5.07 -7.05
N ILE A 62 -3.13 -5.53 -6.35
CA ILE A 62 -3.47 -5.02 -5.02
C ILE A 62 -2.35 -5.33 -4.03
N LEU A 63 -1.83 -6.57 -4.04
CA LEU A 63 -0.74 -6.94 -3.13
C LEU A 63 0.53 -6.13 -3.42
N LEU A 64 0.86 -5.90 -4.68
CA LEU A 64 1.96 -5.01 -5.06
C LEU A 64 1.76 -3.58 -4.54
N HIS A 65 0.54 -3.04 -4.61
CA HIS A 65 0.22 -1.73 -4.07
C HIS A 65 0.40 -1.67 -2.54
N GLU A 66 -0.12 -2.66 -1.79
CA GLU A 66 0.06 -2.72 -0.34
C GLU A 66 1.55 -2.86 0.04
N LEU A 67 2.29 -3.66 -0.70
CA LEU A 67 3.75 -3.77 -0.53
C LEU A 67 4.49 -2.50 -0.96
N GLY A 68 3.91 -1.70 -1.85
CA GLY A 68 4.38 -0.35 -2.18
C GLY A 68 4.34 0.59 -0.97
N HIS A 69 3.28 0.55 -0.16
CA HIS A 69 3.24 1.25 1.13
C HIS A 69 4.36 0.77 2.06
N HIS A 70 4.60 -0.56 2.13
CA HIS A 70 5.72 -1.09 2.88
C HIS A 70 7.06 -0.51 2.41
N GLN A 71 7.31 -0.51 1.10
CA GLN A 71 8.55 0.04 0.52
C GLN A 71 8.76 1.51 0.89
N LEU A 72 7.70 2.32 0.91
CA LEU A 72 7.76 3.71 1.35
C LEU A 72 8.11 3.86 2.82
N ARG A 73 7.54 2.99 3.67
CA ARG A 73 7.55 3.14 5.13
C ARG A 73 8.65 2.36 5.84
N LYS A 74 9.26 1.36 5.20
CA LYS A 74 10.29 0.52 5.83
C LYS A 74 11.53 1.29 6.29
N ASN A 75 11.79 2.45 5.70
CA ASN A 75 12.80 3.40 6.15
C ASN A 75 12.13 4.72 6.54
N TRP A 76 11.98 4.95 7.85
CA TRP A 76 11.25 6.10 8.38
C TRP A 76 11.89 7.44 8.02
N ASP A 77 13.21 7.52 7.99
CA ASP A 77 13.91 8.77 7.62
C ASP A 77 13.64 9.13 6.15
N SER A 78 13.67 8.13 5.27
CA SER A 78 13.31 8.33 3.87
C SER A 78 11.83 8.69 3.70
N PHE A 79 10.94 8.03 4.43
CA PHE A 79 9.51 8.33 4.43
C PHE A 79 9.23 9.76 4.89
N THR A 80 9.85 10.19 5.99
CA THR A 80 9.73 11.57 6.50
C THR A 80 10.19 12.61 5.50
N LYS A 81 11.24 12.33 4.73
CA LYS A 81 11.70 13.24 3.67
C LYS A 81 10.74 13.29 2.49
N LYS A 82 10.15 12.15 2.10
CA LYS A 82 9.24 12.03 0.96
C LYS A 82 7.84 12.55 1.26
N LEU A 83 7.35 12.31 2.49
CA LEU A 83 5.97 12.60 2.93
C LEU A 83 5.97 13.27 4.33
N PRO A 84 6.58 14.46 4.46
CA PRO A 84 6.79 15.08 5.77
C PRO A 84 5.49 15.41 6.50
N ILE A 85 4.42 15.76 5.79
CA ILE A 85 3.12 16.11 6.38
C ILE A 85 2.46 14.87 6.99
N THR A 86 2.43 13.75 6.27
CA THR A 86 1.89 12.47 6.77
C THR A 86 2.72 11.98 7.96
N ALA A 87 4.04 11.96 7.82
CA ALA A 87 4.94 11.51 8.86
C ALA A 87 4.79 12.32 10.16
N HIS A 88 4.73 13.66 10.05
CA HIS A 88 4.52 14.54 11.21
C HIS A 88 3.16 14.31 11.89
N ALA A 89 2.09 14.24 11.10
CA ALA A 89 0.74 14.03 11.64
C ALA A 89 0.60 12.68 12.34
N GLU A 90 1.22 11.63 11.81
CA GLU A 90 1.22 10.30 12.42
C GLU A 90 2.09 10.25 13.68
N HIS A 91 3.25 10.88 13.68
CA HIS A 91 4.12 11.00 14.85
C HIS A 91 3.40 11.71 16.02
N VAL A 92 2.77 12.86 15.75
CA VAL A 92 2.02 13.60 16.79
C VAL A 92 0.84 12.79 17.30
N HIS A 93 0.11 12.12 16.42
CA HIS A 93 -1.00 11.27 16.84
C HIS A 93 -0.52 10.11 17.73
N PHE A 94 0.57 9.45 17.35
CA PHE A 94 1.09 8.31 18.09
C PHE A 94 1.62 8.69 19.48
N PHE A 95 2.48 9.72 19.55
CA PHE A 95 3.16 10.08 20.80
C PHE A 95 2.35 11.02 21.71
N LYS A 96 1.47 11.85 21.15
CA LYS A 96 0.69 12.86 21.89
C LYS A 96 -0.79 12.58 21.89
N ASN A 97 -1.25 11.52 21.24
CA ASN A 97 -2.67 11.20 21.02
C ASN A 97 -3.48 12.41 20.48
N ASP A 98 -2.84 13.23 19.65
CA ASP A 98 -3.44 14.44 19.08
C ASP A 98 -3.69 14.26 17.58
N THR A 99 -4.95 14.37 17.18
CA THR A 99 -5.40 14.18 15.80
C THR A 99 -5.55 15.48 15.01
N LYS A 100 -5.20 16.64 15.59
CA LYS A 100 -5.42 17.95 14.96
C LYS A 100 -4.78 18.09 13.58
N TYR A 101 -3.60 17.51 13.38
CA TYR A 101 -2.90 17.54 12.09
C TYR A 101 -3.57 16.66 11.04
N LYS A 102 -4.16 15.53 11.45
CA LYS A 102 -4.89 14.63 10.54
C LYS A 102 -6.19 15.23 10.01
N ARG A 103 -6.72 16.28 10.65
CA ARG A 103 -7.92 17.00 10.20
C ARG A 103 -7.62 18.11 9.19
N ARG A 104 -6.37 18.39 8.91
CA ARG A 104 -5.97 19.42 7.95
C ARG A 104 -6.09 18.95 6.50
N VAL A 105 -6.46 19.89 5.61
CA VAL A 105 -6.47 19.68 4.15
C VAL A 105 -5.16 19.12 3.64
N MET A 106 -4.05 19.68 4.11
CA MET A 106 -2.70 19.27 3.72
C MET A 106 -2.41 17.79 4.03
N TYR A 107 -2.92 17.29 5.16
CA TYR A 107 -2.78 15.86 5.49
C TYR A 107 -3.55 14.97 4.48
N THR A 108 -4.78 15.37 4.14
CA THR A 108 -5.56 14.65 3.14
C THR A 108 -4.85 14.58 1.78
N VAL A 109 -4.28 15.70 1.33
CA VAL A 109 -3.51 15.75 0.08
C VAL A 109 -2.26 14.88 0.18
N SER A 110 -1.55 14.93 1.32
CA SER A 110 -0.36 14.10 1.54
C SER A 110 -0.69 12.60 1.60
N CYS A 111 -1.86 12.21 2.13
CA CYS A 111 -2.33 10.83 2.04
C CYS A 111 -2.56 10.39 0.59
N MET A 112 -3.17 11.25 -0.23
CA MET A 112 -3.32 10.98 -1.66
C MET A 112 -1.97 10.85 -2.38
N GLU A 113 -1.00 11.67 -2.01
CA GLU A 113 0.36 11.57 -2.55
C GLU A 113 1.01 10.23 -2.16
N GLU A 114 0.80 9.76 -0.93
CA GLU A 114 1.27 8.43 -0.50
C GLU A 114 0.65 7.32 -1.34
N GLU A 115 -0.67 7.39 -1.61
CA GLU A 115 -1.35 6.41 -2.46
C GLU A 115 -0.73 6.34 -3.85
N PHE A 116 -0.49 7.49 -4.49
CA PHE A 116 0.19 7.53 -5.80
C PHE A 116 1.58 6.88 -5.74
N LYS A 117 2.38 7.25 -4.74
CA LYS A 117 3.74 6.71 -4.56
C LYS A 117 3.74 5.21 -4.25
N ALA A 118 2.76 4.72 -3.50
CA ALA A 118 2.62 3.29 -3.22
C ALA A 118 2.39 2.47 -4.50
N TRP A 119 1.55 2.96 -5.43
CA TRP A 119 1.39 2.34 -6.74
C TRP A 119 2.68 2.32 -7.55
N GLU A 120 3.50 3.38 -7.51
CA GLU A 120 4.78 3.46 -8.20
C GLU A 120 5.82 2.49 -7.60
N GLU A 121 5.94 2.46 -6.28
CA GLU A 121 6.87 1.55 -5.58
C GLU A 121 6.45 0.09 -5.73
N GLY A 122 5.15 -0.21 -5.73
CA GLY A 122 4.63 -1.55 -6.02
C GLY A 122 4.94 -2.00 -7.43
N TYR A 123 4.82 -1.11 -8.43
CA TYR A 123 5.21 -1.42 -9.80
C TYR A 123 6.69 -1.76 -9.91
N LYS A 124 7.57 -0.95 -9.31
CA LYS A 124 9.02 -1.20 -9.27
C LYS A 124 9.36 -2.55 -8.64
N LEU A 125 8.72 -2.85 -7.49
CA LEU A 125 8.88 -4.16 -6.83
C LEU A 125 8.49 -5.30 -7.76
N GLY A 126 7.38 -5.16 -8.48
CA GLY A 126 6.95 -6.16 -9.46
C GLY A 126 7.98 -6.38 -10.58
N GLU A 127 8.58 -5.30 -11.09
CA GLU A 127 9.65 -5.40 -12.10
C GLU A 127 10.91 -6.06 -11.52
N GLU A 128 11.34 -5.68 -10.32
CA GLU A 128 12.50 -6.26 -9.62
C GLU A 128 12.33 -7.77 -9.39
N LEU A 129 11.13 -8.22 -9.09
CA LEU A 129 10.80 -9.64 -8.89
C LEU A 129 10.51 -10.39 -10.20
N GLY A 130 10.58 -9.73 -11.36
CA GLY A 130 10.32 -10.34 -12.66
C GLY A 130 8.84 -10.70 -12.89
N ILE A 131 7.93 -10.06 -12.17
CA ILE A 131 6.49 -10.28 -12.33
C ILE A 131 6.00 -9.62 -13.61
N ARG A 132 5.20 -10.36 -14.39
CA ARG A 132 4.54 -9.79 -15.56
C ARG A 132 3.42 -8.86 -15.13
N ILE A 133 3.54 -7.57 -15.48
CA ILE A 133 2.48 -6.58 -15.28
C ILE A 133 1.96 -6.16 -16.66
N ASN A 134 0.65 -6.31 -16.87
CA ASN A 134 -0.01 -5.71 -18.03
C ASN A 134 -0.25 -4.23 -17.71
N LEU A 135 0.50 -3.36 -18.36
CA LEU A 135 0.53 -1.92 -18.05
C LEU A 135 -0.83 -1.23 -18.23
N ASP A 136 -1.60 -1.61 -19.26
CA ASP A 136 -2.92 -1.02 -19.49
C ASP A 136 -3.91 -1.41 -18.38
N LYS A 137 -3.93 -2.68 -18.00
CA LYS A 137 -4.77 -3.16 -16.88
C LYS A 137 -4.32 -2.59 -15.54
N TRP A 138 -3.01 -2.52 -15.30
CA TRP A 138 -2.44 -1.89 -14.11
C TRP A 138 -2.90 -0.44 -13.98
N ASN A 139 -2.70 0.37 -15.03
CA ASN A 139 -3.07 1.77 -15.03
C ASN A 139 -4.59 1.97 -14.92
N THR A 140 -5.38 1.13 -15.58
CA THR A 140 -6.85 1.17 -15.47
C THR A 140 -7.30 0.88 -14.04
N PHE A 141 -6.78 -0.17 -13.42
CA PHE A 141 -7.14 -0.55 -12.06
C PHE A 141 -6.65 0.49 -11.04
N LYS A 142 -5.39 0.91 -11.11
CA LYS A 142 -4.81 2.00 -10.32
C LYS A 142 -5.69 3.26 -10.38
N SER A 143 -6.09 3.69 -11.58
CA SER A 143 -6.92 4.88 -11.76
C SER A 143 -8.28 4.77 -11.06
N LYS A 144 -8.93 3.60 -11.13
CA LYS A 144 -10.18 3.34 -10.40
C LYS A 144 -9.99 3.45 -8.89
N CYS A 145 -8.91 2.88 -8.35
CA CYS A 145 -8.58 2.96 -6.93
C CYS A 145 -8.31 4.41 -6.51
N LEU A 146 -7.50 5.14 -7.26
CA LEU A 146 -7.18 6.54 -6.95
C LEU A 146 -8.42 7.45 -6.98
N ILE A 147 -9.32 7.27 -7.94
CA ILE A 147 -10.61 8.00 -7.97
C ILE A 147 -11.45 7.66 -6.73
N SER A 148 -11.46 6.39 -6.30
CA SER A 148 -12.16 5.97 -5.09
C SER A 148 -11.61 6.67 -3.84
N TYR A 149 -10.29 6.74 -3.70
CA TYR A 149 -9.63 7.48 -2.60
C TYR A 149 -9.93 8.98 -2.64
N MET A 150 -9.89 9.59 -3.82
CA MET A 150 -10.24 11.01 -3.97
C MET A 150 -11.68 11.30 -3.53
N ARG A 151 -12.62 10.44 -3.89
CA ARG A 151 -14.03 10.55 -3.44
C ARG A 151 -14.15 10.37 -1.93
N TYR A 152 -13.50 9.37 -1.36
CA TYR A 152 -13.50 9.12 0.08
C TYR A 152 -12.94 10.30 0.86
N TYR A 153 -11.79 10.81 0.48
CA TYR A 153 -11.17 11.95 1.15
C TYR A 153 -11.94 13.26 0.91
N GLY A 154 -12.54 13.46 -0.27
CA GLY A 154 -13.35 14.61 -0.59
C GLY A 154 -14.69 14.67 0.16
N SER A 155 -15.29 13.51 0.47
CA SER A 155 -16.57 13.42 1.20
C SER A 155 -16.47 13.68 2.70
N LYS A 156 -15.28 13.71 3.27
CA LYS A 156 -15.02 13.95 4.70
C LYS A 156 -14.94 15.44 5.09
N ARG A 157 -15.36 16.34 4.20
CA ARG A 157 -15.24 17.79 4.38
C ARG A 157 -16.58 18.48 4.40
#